data_d43a74ceca43b9b7a4d7f1a9c0909eb0
#
_entry.id   d43a74ceca43b9b7a4d7f1a9c0909eb0
#
_cell.length_a   1.000
_cell.length_b   1.000
_cell.length_c   1.000
_cell.angle_alpha   90.00
_cell.angle_beta   90.00
_cell.angle_gamma   90.00
#
_symmetry.space_group_name_H-M   'P 1'
#
loop_
_entity.id
_entity.type
_entity.pdbx_description
1 polymer ?
#
loop_
_entity_poly.entity_id
_entity_poly.type
_entity_poly.pdbx_seq_one_letter_code
_entity_poly.pdbx_strand_id
1 'polypeptide(L)'
;GGGGGYGKFTVNSEKSITEHMSAGTGMMAVWVDNYKDSLNVPAFDVELTVDYKGDRYSQMNGPNREFMEYWERMPVLSSKKTKLDGAWKRVYEIAYIKDTPVDTLAVPSDVILDVKVITNGRFAYQVDQTGNSEVDTREYGGLGGYGHYDYNEEDNTLKEYTVFGSGWNISNYEEGQRENFQTHEIKFYNDDLFIQIDKANVGMVRVEGATGRGVVYRRIK
;
A
#
# COMPACT_ATOMS: atom_id res chain seq x y z
N GLY A 1 -0.38 -17.06 -7.99
CA GLY A 1 -0.03 -16.18 -6.90
C GLY A 1 0.32 -14.81 -7.45
N GLY A 2 0.01 -13.78 -6.71
CA GLY A 2 0.45 -12.43 -6.99
C GLY A 2 1.76 -12.15 -6.26
N GLY A 3 2.30 -10.98 -6.49
CA GLY A 3 3.45 -10.46 -5.78
C GLY A 3 3.40 -8.95 -5.79
N GLY A 4 4.13 -8.35 -4.91
CA GLY A 4 4.23 -6.92 -4.86
C GLY A 4 5.52 -6.47 -4.24
N GLY A 5 5.77 -5.20 -4.34
CA GLY A 5 6.96 -4.60 -3.78
C GLY A 5 6.85 -3.10 -3.73
N TYR A 6 7.84 -2.50 -3.15
CA TYR A 6 8.00 -1.06 -3.14
C TYR A 6 9.47 -0.67 -3.25
N GLY A 7 9.69 0.53 -3.74
CA GLY A 7 11.02 1.04 -3.92
C GLY A 7 11.02 2.48 -4.41
N LYS A 8 12.17 2.88 -4.89
CA LYS A 8 12.39 4.15 -5.58
C LYS A 8 12.68 3.86 -7.04
N PHE A 9 12.68 4.87 -7.85
CA PHE A 9 13.15 4.74 -9.23
C PHE A 9 14.06 5.91 -9.61
N THR A 10 14.93 5.64 -10.57
CA THR A 10 15.79 6.65 -11.21
C THR A 10 15.43 6.70 -12.69
N VAL A 11 15.22 7.88 -13.22
CA VAL A 11 15.08 8.11 -14.66
C VAL A 11 16.48 8.26 -15.26
N ASN A 12 16.92 7.28 -16.02
CA ASN A 12 18.24 7.26 -16.64
C ASN A 12 18.25 8.02 -17.97
N SER A 13 17.15 7.92 -18.73
CA SER A 13 16.93 8.61 -19.99
C SER A 13 15.44 8.69 -20.31
N GLU A 14 15.07 9.28 -21.43
CA GLU A 14 13.68 9.29 -21.92
C GLU A 14 13.11 7.89 -22.17
N LYS A 15 13.97 6.87 -22.27
CA LYS A 15 13.58 5.48 -22.60
C LYS A 15 14.07 4.46 -21.58
N SER A 16 14.60 4.89 -20.47
CA SER A 16 15.15 3.97 -19.46
C SER A 16 14.96 4.47 -18.05
N ILE A 17 14.48 3.58 -17.20
CA ILE A 17 14.42 3.78 -15.74
C ILE A 17 15.09 2.62 -15.03
N THR A 18 15.55 2.86 -13.82
CA THR A 18 15.95 1.79 -12.90
C THR A 18 14.99 1.82 -11.71
N GLU A 19 14.34 0.71 -11.45
CA GLU A 19 13.58 0.51 -10.21
C GLU A 19 14.51 -0.07 -9.14
N HIS A 20 14.62 0.63 -8.02
CA HIS A 20 15.38 0.23 -6.84
C HIS A 20 14.42 -0.39 -5.84
N MET A 21 14.20 -1.68 -5.94
CA MET A 21 13.29 -2.42 -5.07
C MET A 21 13.86 -2.49 -3.65
N SER A 22 13.13 -1.93 -2.68
CA SER A 22 13.51 -1.99 -1.27
C SER A 22 13.05 -3.26 -0.58
N ALA A 23 11.90 -3.78 -1.01
CA ALA A 23 11.37 -5.08 -0.60
C ALA A 23 10.38 -5.59 -1.64
N GLY A 24 10.24 -6.90 -1.73
CA GLY A 24 9.28 -7.55 -2.63
C GLY A 24 8.84 -8.90 -2.08
N THR A 25 7.73 -9.41 -2.62
CA THR A 25 7.09 -10.66 -2.19
C THR A 25 6.53 -11.42 -3.38
N GLY A 26 6.25 -12.70 -3.20
CA GLY A 26 5.57 -13.53 -4.19
C GLY A 26 6.30 -13.61 -5.51
N MET A 27 5.65 -13.21 -6.60
CA MET A 27 6.23 -13.29 -7.95
C MET A 27 7.52 -12.47 -8.13
N MET A 28 7.77 -11.46 -7.30
CA MET A 28 9.03 -10.72 -7.35
C MET A 28 10.23 -11.63 -7.05
N ALA A 29 10.04 -12.72 -6.30
CA ALA A 29 11.09 -13.69 -6.01
C ALA A 29 11.59 -14.45 -7.25
N VAL A 30 10.77 -14.58 -8.28
CA VAL A 30 11.14 -15.25 -9.54
C VAL A 30 12.22 -14.49 -10.30
N TRP A 31 12.36 -13.21 -10.05
CA TRP A 31 13.30 -12.32 -10.74
C TRP A 31 14.70 -12.32 -10.12
N VAL A 32 14.79 -12.91 -8.92
CA VAL A 32 16.05 -13.03 -8.20
C VAL A 32 16.35 -14.52 -7.98
N ASP A 33 17.22 -15.09 -8.79
CA ASP A 33 17.44 -16.54 -8.92
C ASP A 33 17.61 -17.32 -7.60
N ASN A 34 18.21 -16.71 -6.61
CA ASN A 34 18.44 -17.34 -5.30
C ASN A 34 17.23 -17.28 -4.35
N TYR A 35 16.11 -16.68 -4.78
CA TYR A 35 14.95 -16.40 -3.93
C TYR A 35 13.63 -16.90 -4.51
N LYS A 36 13.67 -17.79 -5.52
CA LYS A 36 12.48 -18.30 -6.22
C LYS A 36 11.40 -18.88 -5.32
N ASP A 37 11.81 -19.42 -4.18
CA ASP A 37 10.92 -20.00 -3.17
C ASP A 37 10.83 -19.12 -1.91
N SER A 38 11.41 -17.91 -1.95
CA SER A 38 11.42 -17.01 -0.82
C SER A 38 10.19 -16.11 -0.81
N LEU A 39 9.64 -15.90 0.38
CA LEU A 39 8.56 -14.93 0.60
C LEU A 39 9.11 -13.50 0.82
N ASN A 40 10.38 -13.39 1.14
CA ASN A 40 11.11 -12.15 1.33
C ASN A 40 12.17 -12.02 0.26
N VAL A 41 12.05 -11.03 -0.59
CA VAL A 41 13.06 -10.70 -1.60
C VAL A 41 13.87 -9.51 -1.08
N PRO A 42 15.21 -9.64 -0.97
CA PRO A 42 16.04 -8.52 -0.57
C PRO A 42 15.99 -7.40 -1.60
N ALA A 43 16.54 -6.24 -1.23
CA ALA A 43 16.66 -5.11 -2.15
C ALA A 43 17.46 -5.50 -3.40
N PHE A 44 16.96 -5.11 -4.57
CA PHE A 44 17.59 -5.34 -5.87
C PHE A 44 17.18 -4.26 -6.86
N ASP A 45 17.97 -4.11 -7.93
CA ASP A 45 17.70 -3.16 -9.00
C ASP A 45 17.18 -3.87 -10.24
N VAL A 46 16.20 -3.25 -10.91
CA VAL A 46 15.67 -3.69 -12.19
C VAL A 46 15.82 -2.56 -13.21
N GLU A 47 16.58 -2.81 -14.25
CA GLU A 47 16.65 -1.88 -15.40
C GLU A 47 15.49 -2.15 -16.37
N LEU A 48 14.72 -1.12 -16.66
CA LEU A 48 13.55 -1.18 -17.52
C LEU A 48 13.72 -0.24 -18.72
N THR A 49 13.34 -0.76 -19.87
CA THR A 49 13.11 0.09 -21.05
C THR A 49 11.67 0.58 -21.01
N VAL A 50 11.46 1.87 -21.22
CA VAL A 50 10.14 2.49 -21.22
C VAL A 50 9.84 3.19 -22.54
N ASP A 51 8.58 3.14 -22.97
CA ASP A 51 8.07 3.88 -24.12
C ASP A 51 6.77 4.60 -23.76
N TYR A 52 6.73 5.91 -23.97
CA TYR A 52 5.60 6.76 -23.61
C TYR A 52 4.80 7.17 -24.84
N LYS A 53 3.46 7.06 -24.75
CA LYS A 53 2.51 7.49 -25.77
C LYS A 53 1.33 8.21 -25.11
N GLY A 54 1.49 9.51 -24.84
CA GLY A 54 0.47 10.30 -24.17
C GLY A 54 0.27 9.85 -22.71
N ASP A 55 -0.93 9.37 -22.38
CA ASP A 55 -1.25 8.87 -21.03
C ASP A 55 -0.94 7.39 -20.83
N ARG A 56 -0.28 6.76 -21.78
CA ARG A 56 0.12 5.36 -21.71
C ARG A 56 1.62 5.23 -21.71
N TYR A 57 2.13 4.26 -20.98
CA TYR A 57 3.50 3.82 -21.15
C TYR A 57 3.59 2.30 -21.09
N SER A 58 4.59 1.77 -21.75
CA SER A 58 4.99 0.38 -21.59
C SER A 58 6.36 0.31 -20.96
N GLN A 59 6.56 -0.71 -20.14
CA GLN A 59 7.87 -1.02 -19.57
C GLN A 59 8.24 -2.46 -19.85
N MET A 60 9.52 -2.70 -20.08
CA MET A 60 10.07 -4.01 -20.40
C MET A 60 11.35 -4.23 -19.60
N ASN A 61 11.50 -5.43 -19.07
CA ASN A 61 12.78 -5.84 -18.50
C ASN A 61 13.63 -6.61 -19.51
N GLY A 62 14.94 -6.42 -19.38
CA GLY A 62 15.97 -7.18 -20.08
C GLY A 62 16.01 -7.00 -21.60
N PRO A 63 17.12 -7.47 -22.20
CA PRO A 63 17.34 -7.35 -23.64
C PRO A 63 16.41 -8.26 -24.47
N ASN A 64 15.87 -9.30 -23.87
CA ASN A 64 15.04 -10.31 -24.53
C ASN A 64 13.56 -10.03 -24.50
N ARG A 65 13.12 -8.91 -23.87
CA ARG A 65 11.71 -8.54 -23.71
C ARG A 65 10.89 -9.65 -23.02
N GLU A 66 11.47 -10.28 -22.01
CA GLU A 66 10.85 -11.42 -21.31
C GLU A 66 9.58 -11.04 -20.58
N PHE A 67 9.46 -9.77 -20.25
CA PHE A 67 8.32 -9.23 -19.54
C PHE A 67 7.97 -7.85 -20.11
N MET A 68 6.70 -7.63 -20.38
CA MET A 68 6.20 -6.33 -20.84
C MET A 68 4.91 -5.97 -20.11
N GLU A 69 4.89 -4.80 -19.52
CA GLU A 69 3.71 -4.22 -18.90
C GLU A 69 3.23 -3.02 -19.68
N TYR A 70 1.91 -2.87 -19.72
CA TYR A 70 1.25 -1.70 -20.29
C TYR A 70 0.51 -0.97 -19.19
N TRP A 71 0.77 0.30 -19.06
CA TRP A 71 0.18 1.15 -18.04
C TRP A 71 -0.57 2.30 -18.69
N GLU A 72 -1.71 2.64 -18.11
CA GLU A 72 -2.48 3.82 -18.46
C GLU A 72 -2.56 4.74 -17.25
N ARG A 73 -2.31 6.03 -17.48
CA ARG A 73 -2.37 7.03 -16.42
C ARG A 73 -3.81 7.16 -15.92
N MET A 74 -3.99 6.99 -14.66
CA MET A 74 -5.28 7.29 -14.03
C MET A 74 -5.51 8.81 -13.99
N PRO A 75 -6.75 9.27 -14.19
CA PRO A 75 -7.07 10.69 -14.08
C PRO A 75 -6.66 11.26 -12.72
N VAL A 76 -6.12 12.47 -12.71
CA VAL A 76 -5.86 13.21 -11.47
C VAL A 76 -7.21 13.65 -10.90
N LEU A 77 -7.54 13.22 -9.68
CA LEU A 77 -8.78 13.60 -9.00
C LEU A 77 -8.64 14.89 -8.21
N SER A 78 -7.44 15.15 -7.70
CA SER A 78 -7.11 16.39 -7.00
C SER A 78 -5.67 16.78 -7.28
N SER A 79 -5.46 18.02 -7.69
CA SER A 79 -4.13 18.63 -7.80
C SER A 79 -3.65 19.23 -6.46
N LYS A 80 -4.55 19.36 -5.48
CA LYS A 80 -4.20 19.85 -4.15
C LYS A 80 -3.37 18.77 -3.44
N LYS A 81 -2.12 19.09 -3.14
CA LYS A 81 -1.30 18.26 -2.26
C LYS A 81 -1.74 18.43 -0.82
N THR A 82 -1.76 17.34 -0.10
CA THR A 82 -2.06 17.29 1.33
C THR A 82 -0.84 16.77 2.09
N LYS A 83 -0.84 16.88 3.40
CA LYS A 83 0.19 16.26 4.25
C LYS A 83 0.24 14.73 4.13
N LEU A 84 -0.87 14.12 3.69
CA LEU A 84 -0.96 12.68 3.46
C LEU A 84 -0.23 12.21 2.20
N ASP A 85 0.00 13.10 1.21
CA ASP A 85 0.69 12.69 -0.03
C ASP A 85 2.07 12.12 0.26
N GLY A 86 2.33 10.93 -0.26
CA GLY A 86 3.60 10.23 -0.10
C GLY A 86 3.44 8.71 -0.06
N ALA A 87 4.57 8.05 0.15
CA ALA A 87 4.63 6.62 0.42
C ALA A 87 4.84 6.39 1.91
N TRP A 88 4.08 5.46 2.46
CA TRP A 88 4.00 5.22 3.88
C TRP A 88 4.13 3.73 4.20
N LYS A 89 4.79 3.41 5.32
CA LYS A 89 4.90 2.06 5.85
C LYS A 89 4.26 2.00 7.23
N ARG A 90 3.43 0.99 7.48
CA ARG A 90 2.93 0.72 8.82
C ARG A 90 4.08 0.35 9.75
N VAL A 91 4.11 0.93 10.94
CA VAL A 91 5.16 0.70 11.93
C VAL A 91 4.66 0.11 13.24
N TYR A 92 3.42 0.41 13.65
CA TYR A 92 2.72 -0.23 14.76
C TYR A 92 1.23 0.10 14.73
N GLU A 93 0.47 -0.55 15.60
CA GLU A 93 -0.95 -0.29 15.81
C GLU A 93 -1.20 0.14 17.25
N ILE A 94 -2.28 0.85 17.47
CA ILE A 94 -2.75 1.26 18.80
C ILE A 94 -4.17 0.74 18.96
N ALA A 95 -4.40 0.00 20.04
CA ALA A 95 -5.74 -0.41 20.42
C ALA A 95 -6.45 0.72 21.17
N TYR A 96 -7.73 0.90 20.89
CA TYR A 96 -8.57 1.89 21.52
C TYR A 96 -9.76 1.21 22.21
N ILE A 97 -10.07 1.67 23.42
CA ILE A 97 -11.38 1.45 24.05
C ILE A 97 -12.10 2.80 24.01
N LYS A 98 -13.15 2.90 23.20
CA LYS A 98 -13.77 4.18 22.84
C LYS A 98 -12.72 5.12 22.24
N ASP A 99 -12.49 6.26 22.86
CA ASP A 99 -11.52 7.26 22.40
C ASP A 99 -10.16 7.19 23.12
N THR A 100 -9.99 6.22 24.01
CA THR A 100 -8.79 6.10 24.84
C THR A 100 -7.84 5.06 24.26
N PRO A 101 -6.58 5.43 23.93
CA PRO A 101 -5.56 4.44 23.58
C PRO A 101 -5.23 3.60 24.83
N VAL A 102 -5.22 2.28 24.67
CA VAL A 102 -5.02 1.34 25.79
C VAL A 102 -3.80 0.47 25.62
N ASP A 103 -3.37 0.23 24.38
CA ASP A 103 -2.18 -0.58 24.12
C ASP A 103 -1.53 -0.20 22.79
N THR A 104 -0.21 -0.42 22.69
CA THR A 104 0.58 -0.22 21.46
C THR A 104 1.14 -1.56 21.04
N LEU A 105 0.72 -2.01 19.86
CA LEU A 105 1.04 -3.31 19.33
C LEU A 105 2.10 -3.17 18.23
N ALA A 106 3.16 -3.93 18.34
CA ALA A 106 4.12 -4.06 17.24
C ALA A 106 3.42 -4.64 16.01
N VAL A 107 3.86 -4.24 14.83
CA VAL A 107 3.48 -4.95 13.61
C VAL A 107 3.89 -6.41 13.77
N PRO A 108 3.00 -7.37 13.55
CA PRO A 108 3.34 -8.78 13.66
C PRO A 108 4.58 -9.11 12.81
N SER A 109 5.44 -9.96 13.34
CA SER A 109 6.71 -10.31 12.68
C SER A 109 6.54 -11.05 11.36
N ASP A 110 5.38 -11.60 11.12
CA ASP A 110 4.97 -12.26 9.88
C ASP A 110 4.44 -11.27 8.81
N VAL A 111 4.24 -10.00 9.14
CA VAL A 111 3.97 -8.96 8.15
C VAL A 111 5.27 -8.55 7.49
N ILE A 112 5.45 -8.97 6.25
CA ILE A 112 6.66 -8.69 5.47
C ILE A 112 6.56 -7.43 4.62
N LEU A 113 5.34 -7.07 4.24
CA LEU A 113 5.06 -5.85 3.47
C LEU A 113 3.77 -5.23 3.99
N ASP A 114 3.81 -3.93 4.27
CA ASP A 114 2.62 -3.13 4.54
C ASP A 114 2.91 -1.69 4.17
N VAL A 115 2.47 -1.32 2.99
CA VAL A 115 2.73 -0.02 2.41
C VAL A 115 1.45 0.62 1.88
N LYS A 116 1.40 1.93 1.96
CA LYS A 116 0.33 2.75 1.43
C LYS A 116 0.91 3.93 0.67
N VAL A 117 0.45 4.16 -0.53
CA VAL A 117 0.80 5.32 -1.35
C VAL A 117 -0.42 6.20 -1.48
N ILE A 118 -0.26 7.48 -1.22
CA ILE A 118 -1.33 8.49 -1.29
C ILE A 118 -0.83 9.61 -2.19
N THR A 119 -1.57 9.91 -3.23
CA THR A 119 -1.21 10.97 -4.19
C THR A 119 -2.38 11.37 -5.08
N ASN A 120 -2.46 12.66 -5.43
CA ASN A 120 -3.41 13.16 -6.42
C ASN A 120 -4.88 12.78 -6.18
N GLY A 121 -5.32 12.73 -4.92
CA GLY A 121 -6.67 12.32 -4.53
C GLY A 121 -6.92 10.82 -4.58
N ARG A 122 -5.87 10.01 -4.76
CA ARG A 122 -5.92 8.55 -4.81
C ARG A 122 -5.05 7.92 -3.76
N PHE A 123 -5.40 6.70 -3.37
CA PHE A 123 -4.54 5.85 -2.56
C PHE A 123 -4.43 4.45 -3.18
N ALA A 124 -3.33 3.79 -2.88
CA ALA A 124 -3.15 2.36 -3.08
C ALA A 124 -2.44 1.79 -1.84
N TYR A 125 -2.76 0.56 -1.49
CA TYR A 125 -2.07 -0.13 -0.41
C TYR A 125 -1.81 -1.58 -0.78
N GLN A 126 -0.80 -2.13 -0.16
CA GLN A 126 -0.49 -3.54 -0.22
C GLN A 126 -0.01 -4.03 1.13
N VAL A 127 -0.58 -5.16 1.55
CA VAL A 127 -0.18 -5.88 2.75
C VAL A 127 0.14 -7.31 2.36
N ASP A 128 1.29 -7.80 2.74
CA ASP A 128 1.66 -9.20 2.61
C ASP A 128 2.09 -9.74 3.97
N GLN A 129 1.49 -10.84 4.36
CA GLN A 129 1.68 -11.45 5.66
C GLN A 129 1.88 -12.95 5.50
N THR A 130 2.93 -13.48 6.13
CA THR A 130 3.22 -14.90 6.15
C THR A 130 2.73 -15.53 7.45
N GLY A 131 2.22 -16.76 7.38
CA GLY A 131 2.04 -17.58 8.57
C GLY A 131 0.82 -17.30 9.43
N ASN A 132 -0.08 -16.43 9.04
CA ASN A 132 -1.35 -16.30 9.76
C ASN A 132 -2.29 -17.45 9.38
N SER A 133 -2.71 -18.22 10.37
CA SER A 133 -3.48 -19.44 10.21
C SER A 133 -4.89 -19.24 9.64
N GLU A 134 -5.42 -18.02 9.65
CA GLU A 134 -6.76 -17.76 9.19
C GLU A 134 -6.82 -17.29 7.72
N VAL A 135 -5.76 -16.61 7.23
CA VAL A 135 -5.66 -16.18 5.83
C VAL A 135 -4.21 -16.29 5.40
N ASP A 136 -3.87 -17.31 4.66
CA ASP A 136 -2.55 -17.41 4.04
C ASP A 136 -2.51 -16.49 2.81
N THR A 137 -2.06 -15.26 3.00
CA THR A 137 -1.96 -14.27 1.92
C THR A 137 -0.94 -14.67 0.84
N ARG A 138 -0.07 -15.64 1.13
CA ARG A 138 0.92 -16.16 0.16
C ARG A 138 0.27 -16.83 -1.03
N GLU A 139 -0.81 -17.59 -0.81
CA GLU A 139 -1.55 -18.27 -1.88
C GLU A 139 -2.14 -17.27 -2.88
N TYR A 140 -2.50 -16.08 -2.39
CA TYR A 140 -3.14 -15.02 -3.18
C TYR A 140 -2.19 -13.85 -3.52
N GLY A 141 -0.93 -13.89 -3.07
CA GLY A 141 0.04 -12.82 -3.32
C GLY A 141 -0.19 -11.57 -2.50
N GLY A 142 -0.72 -11.72 -1.30
CA GLY A 142 -0.99 -10.63 -0.40
C GLY A 142 -2.37 -10.00 -0.61
N LEU A 143 -2.60 -8.92 0.14
CA LEU A 143 -3.80 -8.10 0.09
C LEU A 143 -3.44 -6.75 -0.47
N GLY A 144 -4.23 -6.26 -1.39
CA GLY A 144 -4.02 -4.94 -1.94
C GLY A 144 -5.32 -4.29 -2.35
N GLY A 145 -5.28 -3.00 -2.52
CA GLY A 145 -6.40 -2.25 -3.02
C GLY A 145 -6.01 -0.85 -3.41
N TYR A 146 -6.87 -0.23 -4.18
CA TYR A 146 -6.74 1.16 -4.51
C TYR A 146 -8.10 1.85 -4.52
N GLY A 147 -8.06 3.16 -4.44
CA GLY A 147 -9.25 3.96 -4.47
C GLY A 147 -8.94 5.46 -4.51
N HIS A 148 -9.91 6.23 -4.13
CA HIS A 148 -9.79 7.67 -3.98
C HIS A 148 -10.13 8.09 -2.56
N TYR A 149 -9.72 9.29 -2.18
CA TYR A 149 -9.94 9.81 -0.86
C TYR A 149 -10.37 11.28 -0.89
N ASP A 150 -11.10 11.66 0.16
CA ASP A 150 -11.35 13.04 0.53
C ASP A 150 -10.72 13.29 1.91
N TYR A 151 -9.84 14.25 2.02
CA TYR A 151 -9.23 14.66 3.29
C TYR A 151 -9.60 16.08 3.65
N ASN A 152 -10.27 16.22 4.77
CA ASN A 152 -10.59 17.51 5.37
C ASN A 152 -9.51 17.86 6.40
N GLU A 153 -8.71 18.89 6.11
CA GLU A 153 -7.62 19.34 6.98
C GLU A 153 -8.12 20.11 8.20
N GLU A 154 -9.34 20.65 8.17
CA GLU A 154 -9.91 21.44 9.28
C GLU A 154 -10.28 20.55 10.47
N ASP A 155 -10.89 19.41 10.21
CA ASP A 155 -11.29 18.43 11.22
C ASP A 155 -10.42 17.16 11.25
N ASN A 156 -9.41 17.10 10.37
CA ASN A 156 -8.54 15.96 10.20
C ASN A 156 -9.27 14.65 9.89
N THR A 157 -10.32 14.71 9.11
CA THR A 157 -11.11 13.55 8.70
C THR A 157 -10.68 13.09 7.32
N LEU A 158 -10.34 11.81 7.20
CA LEU A 158 -10.05 11.12 5.95
C LEU A 158 -11.21 10.17 5.62
N LYS A 159 -11.77 10.31 4.44
CA LYS A 159 -12.72 9.35 3.85
C LYS A 159 -12.04 8.60 2.72
N GLU A 160 -11.96 7.29 2.83
CA GLU A 160 -11.39 6.41 1.82
C GLU A 160 -12.49 5.63 1.10
N TYR A 161 -12.51 5.73 -0.22
CA TYR A 161 -13.43 5.05 -1.12
C TYR A 161 -12.65 3.99 -1.89
N THR A 162 -12.72 2.75 -1.44
CA THR A 162 -12.04 1.64 -2.12
C THR A 162 -12.80 1.31 -3.41
N VAL A 163 -12.11 1.40 -4.53
CA VAL A 163 -12.64 1.10 -5.87
C VAL A 163 -12.41 -0.36 -6.21
N PHE A 164 -11.24 -0.89 -5.86
CA PHE A 164 -10.87 -2.26 -6.09
C PHE A 164 -9.98 -2.78 -4.96
N GLY A 165 -10.15 -4.05 -4.62
CA GLY A 165 -9.33 -4.73 -3.65
C GLY A 165 -9.22 -6.21 -3.92
N SER A 166 -8.22 -6.85 -3.35
CA SER A 166 -7.97 -8.29 -3.42
C SER A 166 -7.90 -8.91 -2.03
N GLY A 167 -7.98 -10.22 -1.97
CA GLY A 167 -8.03 -10.97 -0.73
C GLY A 167 -9.35 -10.77 0.01
N TRP A 168 -9.31 -10.58 1.34
CA TRP A 168 -10.52 -10.33 2.14
C TRP A 168 -11.13 -8.93 1.93
N ASN A 169 -10.42 -8.08 1.20
CA ASN A 169 -10.98 -6.84 0.64
C ASN A 169 -11.55 -7.02 -0.76
N ILE A 170 -11.83 -8.25 -1.20
CA ILE A 170 -12.63 -8.48 -2.41
C ILE A 170 -13.96 -7.79 -2.15
N SER A 171 -14.00 -6.59 -2.64
CA SER A 171 -15.06 -5.68 -2.28
C SER A 171 -16.30 -6.01 -3.06
N ASN A 172 -17.40 -5.93 -2.39
CA ASN A 172 -18.69 -5.74 -3.00
C ASN A 172 -18.86 -4.29 -3.53
N TYR A 173 -17.73 -3.60 -3.78
CA TYR A 173 -17.73 -2.22 -4.25
C TYR A 173 -17.70 -2.21 -5.77
N GLU A 174 -18.70 -1.62 -6.36
CA GLU A 174 -18.68 -1.25 -7.77
C GLU A 174 -17.94 0.06 -7.96
N GLU A 175 -17.21 0.19 -9.07
CA GLU A 175 -16.50 1.41 -9.40
C GLU A 175 -17.47 2.60 -9.42
N GLY A 176 -17.13 3.65 -8.68
CA GLY A 176 -17.95 4.86 -8.58
C GLY A 176 -19.00 4.88 -7.46
N GLN A 177 -19.17 3.82 -6.71
CA GLN A 177 -20.00 3.83 -5.50
C GLN A 177 -19.27 4.57 -4.39
N ARG A 178 -19.72 5.80 -4.11
CA ARG A 178 -19.23 6.59 -2.97
C ARG A 178 -19.95 6.29 -1.65
N GLU A 179 -20.89 5.39 -1.67
CA GLU A 179 -21.69 5.04 -0.48
C GLU A 179 -20.93 4.18 0.52
N ASN A 180 -19.96 3.41 0.04
CA ASN A 180 -19.14 2.52 0.84
C ASN A 180 -17.77 3.14 1.12
N PHE A 181 -17.72 4.09 2.01
CA PHE A 181 -16.47 4.70 2.43
C PHE A 181 -16.16 4.38 3.90
N GLN A 182 -14.87 4.33 4.19
CA GLN A 182 -14.39 4.27 5.56
C GLN A 182 -13.99 5.67 5.99
N THR A 183 -14.36 6.03 7.20
CA THR A 183 -14.01 7.33 7.79
C THR A 183 -13.00 7.13 8.89
N HIS A 184 -11.92 7.88 8.81
CA HIS A 184 -10.81 7.82 9.74
C HIS A 184 -10.51 9.20 10.31
N GLU A 185 -10.13 9.27 11.56
CA GLU A 185 -9.50 10.43 12.14
C GLU A 185 -7.99 10.34 11.89
N ILE A 186 -7.37 11.44 11.45
CA ILE A 186 -5.94 11.53 11.20
C ILE A 186 -5.28 12.40 12.26
N LYS A 187 -4.20 11.92 12.86
CA LYS A 187 -3.35 12.73 13.72
C LYS A 187 -1.92 12.66 13.26
N PHE A 188 -1.33 13.80 12.95
CA PHE A 188 0.10 13.88 12.65
C PHE A 188 0.89 14.06 13.93
N TYR A 189 1.89 13.23 14.14
CA TYR A 189 2.91 13.44 15.16
C TYR A 189 4.00 14.41 14.66
N ASN A 190 4.31 14.28 13.35
CA ASN A 190 5.19 15.17 12.59
C ASN A 190 4.98 14.89 11.09
N ASP A 191 5.79 15.51 10.22
CA ASP A 191 5.65 15.38 8.75
C ASP A 191 5.97 13.97 8.23
N ASP A 192 6.64 13.14 9.03
CA ASP A 192 7.05 11.77 8.67
C ASP A 192 6.27 10.68 9.43
N LEU A 193 5.34 11.05 10.29
CA LEU A 193 4.62 10.09 11.14
C LEU A 193 3.18 10.54 11.39
N PHE A 194 2.21 9.74 11.00
CA PHE A 194 0.81 9.96 11.34
C PHE A 194 0.11 8.67 11.80
N ILE A 195 -1.01 8.84 12.47
CA ILE A 195 -1.90 7.75 12.83
C ILE A 195 -3.25 7.93 12.12
N GLN A 196 -3.75 6.85 11.55
CA GLN A 196 -5.08 6.70 10.98
C GLN A 196 -5.94 5.92 11.98
N ILE A 197 -6.95 6.56 12.55
CA ILE A 197 -7.77 5.98 13.63
C ILE A 197 -9.13 5.59 13.07
N ASP A 198 -9.47 4.34 13.26
CA ASP A 198 -10.79 3.78 13.00
C ASP A 198 -11.45 3.41 14.33
N LYS A 199 -12.49 4.16 14.70
CA LYS A 199 -13.17 4.01 15.99
C LYS A 199 -14.22 2.89 16.02
N ALA A 200 -14.60 2.41 14.84
CA ALA A 200 -15.65 1.39 14.68
C ALA A 200 -15.13 0.02 14.28
N ASN A 201 -13.84 -0.09 14.01
CA ASN A 201 -13.23 -1.33 13.52
C ASN A 201 -11.96 -1.63 14.30
N VAL A 202 -11.94 -2.75 14.97
CA VAL A 202 -10.76 -3.24 15.67
C VAL A 202 -9.76 -3.95 14.74
N GLY A 203 -10.16 -4.27 13.51
CA GLY A 203 -9.32 -4.99 12.58
C GLY A 203 -8.79 -6.29 13.17
N MET A 204 -7.47 -6.49 13.08
CA MET A 204 -6.76 -7.63 13.66
C MET A 204 -6.22 -7.36 15.07
N VAL A 205 -6.55 -6.21 15.67
CA VAL A 205 -6.15 -5.89 17.05
C VAL A 205 -6.87 -6.82 18.01
N ARG A 206 -6.11 -7.70 18.65
CA ARG A 206 -6.63 -8.69 19.64
C ARG A 206 -6.36 -8.19 21.05
N VAL A 207 -7.00 -7.09 21.42
CA VAL A 207 -6.99 -6.55 22.78
C VAL A 207 -8.40 -6.65 23.33
N GLU A 208 -8.55 -7.29 24.49
CA GLU A 208 -9.85 -7.49 25.12
C GLU A 208 -10.54 -6.14 25.37
N GLY A 209 -11.79 -6.05 24.94
CA GLY A 209 -12.58 -4.83 25.09
C GLY A 209 -12.25 -3.71 24.10
N ALA A 210 -11.31 -3.91 23.18
CA ALA A 210 -11.03 -2.92 22.15
C ALA A 210 -12.28 -2.64 21.30
N THR A 211 -12.51 -1.37 21.00
CA THR A 211 -13.62 -0.89 20.17
C THR A 211 -13.17 -0.24 18.88
N GLY A 212 -11.87 0.07 18.77
CA GLY A 212 -11.26 0.68 17.61
C GLY A 212 -9.76 0.45 17.57
N ARG A 213 -9.16 0.83 16.45
CA ARG A 213 -7.71 0.77 16.24
C ARG A 213 -7.17 2.05 15.62
N GLY A 214 -5.90 2.30 15.86
CA GLY A 214 -5.13 3.27 15.10
C GLY A 214 -3.96 2.60 14.41
N VAL A 215 -3.77 2.87 13.15
CA VAL A 215 -2.63 2.38 12.36
C VAL A 215 -1.63 3.53 12.23
N VAL A 216 -0.41 3.32 12.70
CA VAL A 216 0.63 4.34 12.64
C VAL A 216 1.52 4.10 11.43
N TYR A 217 1.61 5.12 10.61
CA TYR A 217 2.34 5.14 9.36
C TYR A 217 3.56 6.04 9.45
N ARG A 218 4.69 5.54 8.98
CA ARG A 218 5.93 6.30 8.79
C ARG A 218 6.20 6.50 7.32
N ARG A 219 6.60 7.74 6.96
CA ARG A 219 6.97 8.07 5.58
C ARG A 219 8.18 7.28 5.12
N ILE A 220 8.10 6.72 3.92
CA ILE A 220 9.23 6.10 3.22
C ILE A 220 10.00 7.23 2.52
N LYS A 221 11.30 7.33 2.80
CA LYS A 221 12.19 8.36 2.24
C LYS A 221 13.05 7.81 1.11
#